data_60e44a7ea06f6f50dbf0c7ab8ce224e3
#
_entry.id   60e44a7ea06f6f50dbf0c7ab8ce224e3
#
_cell.length_a   1.000
_cell.length_b   1.000
_cell.length_c   1.000
_cell.angle_alpha   90.00
_cell.angle_beta   90.00
_cell.angle_gamma   90.00
#
_symmetry.space_group_name_H-M   'P 1'
#
loop_
_entity.id
_entity.type
_entity.pdbx_description
1 polymer ?
#
loop_
_entity_poly.entity_id
_entity_poly.type
_entity_poly.pdbx_seq_one_letter_code
_entity_poly.pdbx_strand_id
1 'polypeptide(L)'
;MQAIILAAGMGRRLGEFTADNTKCMLEVNGVRLIDRMLTQLSSIDLDRIIIVTGYEGEKLRKHILSCFHNLNIVFVDNPIYDRTNNIYSLWLTREYMKEEDTLLLESDLILDDSILQKAINAEYPNVALVAKYHTWMDGTMVRIDDEHNIVNFIPKKSFRYEDVPYYYKTVNVYRLRKDFCRDHYLPFLEAYIKVLGENEYYEQVLRVITLIDTANIKAVPIDARWYEIDDVQDLRIAETMFASPEDRLRKLQHSFGGYWRYPGLLDFCYLVNPYFPQKRMIDEMKANFEPLLRDYPSGMGVNSLLAGKYFGIKQKYVVVGNGAAELIKALMEELDGKLGVIYPTFEEYPNRRDNDSLVKFHPANDDFSYTADDLMAFFSDKDINSLLLVNPDNPSGNFIPFADMLRLVRWAEETNIRLIVDESFVDFSDGGFSNTLLKNDLLEALPSMCVMKSISKSYGVPGLRLGVLASADDKLIARLKKDVAIWNINSFAEFYMQIFGKYEKDYARACDLFREERANFHKELNEVSGLRVVPSQANYFLCELTGSMTAHDLALRLITDYNILIKDCTAKKGFPDGKQYIRIAIRDRKDNHALYEAFRNILR
;
A
#
# COMPACT_ATOMS: atom_id res chain seq x y z
N MET A 1 -3.35 16.42 -37.87
CA MET A 1 -3.88 16.44 -36.50
C MET A 1 -3.04 17.37 -35.63
N GLN A 2 -3.61 18.00 -34.62
CA GLN A 2 -2.89 18.91 -33.70
C GLN A 2 -3.03 18.44 -32.25
N ALA A 3 -2.15 18.92 -31.36
CA ALA A 3 -2.29 18.77 -29.91
C ALA A 3 -2.61 20.12 -29.24
N ILE A 4 -3.44 20.11 -28.20
CA ILE A 4 -3.69 21.25 -27.33
C ILE A 4 -3.34 20.89 -25.92
N ILE A 5 -2.45 21.66 -25.28
CA ILE A 5 -2.04 21.50 -23.88
C ILE A 5 -2.56 22.69 -23.08
N LEU A 6 -3.35 22.40 -22.03
CA LEU A 6 -3.85 23.45 -21.13
C LEU A 6 -2.86 23.64 -19.97
N ALA A 7 -2.05 24.70 -20.03
CA ALA A 7 -0.95 24.97 -19.11
C ALA A 7 -1.04 26.36 -18.42
N ALA A 8 -2.25 26.92 -18.28
CA ALA A 8 -2.46 28.25 -17.70
C ALA A 8 -2.57 28.27 -16.16
N GLY A 9 -2.70 27.12 -15.52
CA GLY A 9 -3.02 26.98 -14.10
C GLY A 9 -1.88 27.35 -13.15
N MET A 10 -2.22 27.88 -11.96
CA MET A 10 -1.28 28.34 -10.92
C MET A 10 -0.73 27.24 -10.01
N GLY A 11 -1.38 26.08 -9.93
CA GLY A 11 -0.93 24.97 -9.06
C GLY A 11 -0.87 25.31 -7.56
N ARG A 12 -1.79 26.13 -7.04
CA ARG A 12 -1.74 26.68 -5.65
C ARG A 12 -1.56 25.64 -4.53
N ARG A 13 -2.04 24.40 -4.73
CA ARG A 13 -1.91 23.29 -3.74
C ARG A 13 -0.49 22.76 -3.59
N LEU A 14 0.40 23.09 -4.51
CA LEU A 14 1.81 22.68 -4.51
C LEU A 14 2.73 23.66 -3.76
N GLY A 15 2.19 24.78 -3.24
CA GLY A 15 2.90 25.71 -2.36
C GLY A 15 4.20 26.23 -2.95
N GLU A 16 5.31 25.98 -2.26
CA GLU A 16 6.64 26.48 -2.66
C GLU A 16 7.12 25.97 -4.02
N PHE A 17 6.65 24.81 -4.49
CA PHE A 17 7.05 24.24 -5.78
C PHE A 17 6.53 25.04 -6.99
N THR A 18 5.46 25.82 -6.79
CA THR A 18 4.83 26.64 -7.84
C THR A 18 4.77 28.12 -7.48
N ALA A 19 5.51 28.57 -6.46
CA ALA A 19 5.49 29.98 -6.04
C ALA A 19 5.97 30.95 -7.15
N ASP A 20 6.96 30.52 -7.93
CA ASP A 20 7.55 31.26 -9.05
C ASP A 20 7.62 30.41 -10.33
N ASN A 21 6.76 29.40 -10.45
CA ASN A 21 6.79 28.44 -11.55
C ASN A 21 5.40 27.90 -11.88
N THR A 22 5.14 27.59 -13.15
CA THR A 22 3.88 26.93 -13.53
C THR A 22 3.91 25.44 -13.22
N LYS A 23 2.74 24.86 -12.97
CA LYS A 23 2.55 23.44 -12.58
C LYS A 23 3.24 22.45 -13.54
N CYS A 24 3.17 22.68 -14.84
CA CYS A 24 3.78 21.82 -15.85
C CYS A 24 5.33 21.86 -15.88
N MET A 25 5.93 22.83 -15.21
CA MET A 25 7.38 22.94 -15.05
C MET A 25 7.91 22.19 -13.82
N LEU A 26 7.06 21.52 -13.05
CA LEU A 26 7.47 20.63 -11.95
C LEU A 26 8.33 19.49 -12.49
N GLU A 27 9.36 19.16 -11.74
CA GLU A 27 10.26 18.06 -12.08
C GLU A 27 9.84 16.78 -11.33
N VAL A 28 9.72 15.69 -12.08
CA VAL A 28 9.57 14.33 -11.55
C VAL A 28 10.82 13.54 -11.97
N ASN A 29 11.62 13.16 -10.99
CA ASN A 29 12.92 12.48 -11.21
C ASN A 29 13.83 13.24 -12.18
N GLY A 30 13.93 14.58 -12.03
CA GLY A 30 14.81 15.45 -12.82
C GLY A 30 14.31 15.79 -14.22
N VAL A 31 13.10 15.39 -14.60
CA VAL A 31 12.48 15.73 -15.90
C VAL A 31 11.18 16.50 -15.66
N ARG A 32 11.02 17.66 -16.30
CA ARG A 32 9.80 18.46 -16.19
C ARG A 32 8.62 17.76 -16.86
N LEU A 33 7.41 17.95 -16.31
CA LEU A 33 6.19 17.37 -16.88
C LEU A 33 6.01 17.79 -18.34
N ILE A 34 6.19 19.09 -18.64
CA ILE A 34 6.07 19.61 -20.00
C ILE A 34 7.13 19.03 -20.93
N ASP A 35 8.37 18.85 -20.48
CA ASP A 35 9.44 18.29 -21.32
C ASP A 35 9.14 16.83 -21.67
N ARG A 36 8.66 16.06 -20.71
CA ARG A 36 8.20 14.67 -20.93
C ARG A 36 7.06 14.62 -21.95
N MET A 37 6.04 15.45 -21.76
CA MET A 37 4.87 15.50 -22.63
C MET A 37 5.25 15.90 -24.07
N LEU A 38 6.07 16.96 -24.23
CA LEU A 38 6.53 17.40 -25.55
C LEU A 38 7.44 16.34 -26.23
N THR A 39 8.25 15.63 -25.46
CA THR A 39 9.05 14.50 -25.97
C THR A 39 8.15 13.37 -26.48
N GLN A 40 7.10 13.02 -25.74
CA GLN A 40 6.12 12.02 -26.18
C GLN A 40 5.38 12.48 -27.43
N LEU A 41 4.93 13.73 -27.49
CA LEU A 41 4.26 14.31 -28.65
C LEU A 41 5.17 14.41 -29.87
N SER A 42 6.47 14.59 -29.71
CA SER A 42 7.43 14.63 -30.82
C SER A 42 7.53 13.32 -31.61
N SER A 43 7.10 12.20 -31.03
CA SER A 43 7.02 10.89 -31.70
C SER A 43 5.74 10.68 -32.50
N ILE A 44 4.83 11.66 -32.48
CA ILE A 44 3.52 11.63 -33.14
C ILE A 44 3.55 12.62 -34.32
N ASP A 45 2.96 12.23 -35.45
CA ASP A 45 2.82 13.10 -36.62
C ASP A 45 1.73 14.16 -36.35
N LEU A 46 2.17 15.34 -35.86
CA LEU A 46 1.32 16.46 -35.53
C LEU A 46 1.66 17.67 -36.40
N ASP A 47 0.64 18.32 -36.95
CA ASP A 47 0.81 19.55 -37.72
C ASP A 47 1.32 20.73 -36.85
N ARG A 48 0.83 20.77 -35.60
CA ARG A 48 1.22 21.78 -34.59
C ARG A 48 0.85 21.33 -33.17
N ILE A 49 1.48 21.99 -32.20
CA ILE A 49 1.18 21.86 -30.77
C ILE A 49 0.78 23.22 -30.24
N ILE A 50 -0.44 23.40 -29.76
CA ILE A 50 -0.95 24.62 -29.15
C ILE A 50 -0.80 24.50 -27.65
N ILE A 51 -0.14 25.48 -27.02
CA ILE A 51 0.04 25.53 -25.57
C ILE A 51 -0.65 26.75 -25.01
N VAL A 52 -1.67 26.54 -24.18
CA VAL A 52 -2.37 27.64 -23.53
C VAL A 52 -1.61 28.02 -22.26
N THR A 53 -1.05 29.21 -22.23
CA THR A 53 -0.24 29.75 -21.13
C THR A 53 -1.03 30.76 -20.29
N GLY A 54 -0.60 30.96 -19.05
CA GLY A 54 -1.18 31.89 -18.08
C GLY A 54 -0.17 32.28 -17.02
N TYR A 55 -0.30 31.69 -15.81
CA TYR A 55 0.64 31.93 -14.72
C TYR A 55 2.07 31.55 -15.12
N GLU A 56 3.03 32.47 -14.92
CA GLU A 56 4.44 32.30 -15.33
C GLU A 56 4.62 31.85 -16.80
N GLY A 57 3.68 32.28 -17.68
CA GLY A 57 3.64 31.87 -19.09
C GLY A 57 4.89 32.23 -19.87
N GLU A 58 5.49 33.40 -19.62
CA GLU A 58 6.74 33.83 -20.29
C GLU A 58 7.92 32.92 -19.91
N LYS A 59 8.01 32.49 -18.65
CA LYS A 59 9.03 31.56 -18.20
C LYS A 59 8.88 30.19 -18.88
N LEU A 60 7.65 29.69 -18.96
CA LEU A 60 7.32 28.45 -19.68
C LEU A 60 7.67 28.57 -21.16
N ARG A 61 7.25 29.63 -21.84
CA ARG A 61 7.53 29.88 -23.26
C ARG A 61 9.02 29.91 -23.55
N LYS A 62 9.78 30.68 -22.75
CA LYS A 62 11.24 30.77 -22.88
C LYS A 62 11.92 29.40 -22.72
N HIS A 63 11.48 28.62 -21.75
CA HIS A 63 12.00 27.27 -21.53
C HIS A 63 11.74 26.37 -22.75
N ILE A 64 10.48 26.27 -23.19
CA ILE A 64 10.08 25.41 -24.30
C ILE A 64 10.84 25.78 -25.58
N LEU A 65 10.92 27.08 -25.93
CA LEU A 65 11.65 27.53 -27.11
C LEU A 65 13.16 27.27 -27.04
N SER A 66 13.73 27.17 -25.84
CA SER A 66 15.15 26.81 -25.66
C SER A 66 15.44 25.33 -25.79
N CYS A 67 14.44 24.46 -25.61
CA CYS A 67 14.62 23.01 -25.56
C CYS A 67 14.05 22.28 -26.80
N PHE A 68 13.00 22.82 -27.45
CA PHE A 68 12.23 22.15 -28.50
C PHE A 68 12.22 22.96 -29.80
N HIS A 69 13.33 22.95 -30.54
CA HIS A 69 13.50 23.74 -31.77
C HIS A 69 12.80 23.15 -33.02
N ASN A 70 12.50 21.84 -32.99
CA ASN A 70 11.99 21.11 -34.16
C ASN A 70 10.46 20.89 -34.09
N LEU A 71 9.78 21.40 -33.06
CA LEU A 71 8.33 21.31 -32.94
C LEU A 71 7.65 22.60 -33.40
N ASN A 72 6.56 22.44 -34.15
CA ASN A 72 5.72 23.56 -34.54
C ASN A 72 4.80 23.94 -33.37
N ILE A 73 5.24 24.87 -32.50
CA ILE A 73 4.54 25.24 -31.26
C ILE A 73 3.90 26.61 -31.43
N VAL A 74 2.63 26.69 -31.08
CA VAL A 74 1.83 27.92 -31.03
C VAL A 74 1.45 28.19 -29.57
N PHE A 75 1.71 29.41 -29.10
CA PHE A 75 1.31 29.83 -27.76
C PHE A 75 0.03 30.67 -27.81
N VAL A 76 -0.91 30.36 -26.92
CA VAL A 76 -2.15 31.10 -26.72
C VAL A 76 -2.20 31.56 -25.28
N ASP A 77 -2.27 32.89 -25.04
CA ASP A 77 -2.27 33.41 -23.68
C ASP A 77 -3.68 33.48 -23.11
N ASN A 78 -3.87 33.01 -21.90
CA ASN A 78 -5.04 33.30 -21.07
C ASN A 78 -4.71 34.47 -20.13
N PRO A 79 -5.11 35.72 -20.47
CA PRO A 79 -4.75 36.88 -19.68
C PRO A 79 -5.50 37.01 -18.35
N ILE A 80 -6.52 36.19 -18.13
CA ILE A 80 -7.38 36.19 -16.95
C ILE A 80 -7.38 34.85 -16.25
N TYR A 81 -6.25 34.13 -16.31
CA TYR A 81 -6.04 32.78 -15.72
C TYR A 81 -6.32 32.74 -14.21
N ASP A 82 -6.17 33.85 -13.50
CA ASP A 82 -6.33 33.98 -12.06
C ASP A 82 -7.78 33.89 -11.56
N ARG A 83 -8.73 34.12 -12.46
CA ARG A 83 -10.19 34.14 -12.19
C ARG A 83 -11.01 33.23 -13.10
N THR A 84 -10.37 32.51 -14.03
CA THR A 84 -11.01 31.53 -14.91
C THR A 84 -10.54 30.11 -14.62
N ASN A 85 -11.26 29.11 -15.15
CA ASN A 85 -10.86 27.72 -15.11
C ASN A 85 -10.50 27.21 -16.53
N ASN A 86 -10.24 25.92 -16.68
CA ASN A 86 -9.78 25.30 -17.92
C ASN A 86 -10.76 25.44 -19.09
N ILE A 87 -12.06 25.67 -18.84
CA ILE A 87 -13.06 25.94 -19.89
C ILE A 87 -12.70 27.16 -20.73
N TYR A 88 -12.25 28.25 -20.09
CA TYR A 88 -11.87 29.46 -20.80
C TYR A 88 -10.55 29.29 -21.55
N SER A 89 -9.60 28.63 -20.98
CA SER A 89 -8.34 28.26 -21.66
C SER A 89 -8.61 27.45 -22.93
N LEU A 90 -9.53 26.49 -22.87
CA LEU A 90 -9.91 25.72 -24.05
C LEU A 90 -10.68 26.56 -25.07
N TRP A 91 -11.57 27.45 -24.63
CA TRP A 91 -12.31 28.36 -25.51
C TRP A 91 -11.38 29.26 -26.32
N LEU A 92 -10.26 29.72 -25.78
CA LEU A 92 -9.27 30.51 -26.51
C LEU A 92 -8.69 29.78 -27.72
N THR A 93 -8.70 28.45 -27.71
CA THR A 93 -8.20 27.59 -28.81
C THR A 93 -9.27 27.18 -29.83
N ARG A 94 -10.51 27.69 -29.71
CA ARG A 94 -11.68 27.23 -30.48
C ARG A 94 -11.50 27.29 -32.01
N GLU A 95 -10.78 28.27 -32.52
CA GLU A 95 -10.57 28.37 -33.98
C GLU A 95 -9.66 27.23 -34.48
N TYR A 96 -8.62 26.89 -33.72
CA TYR A 96 -7.77 25.74 -34.03
C TYR A 96 -8.54 24.41 -33.99
N MET A 97 -9.46 24.24 -33.03
CA MET A 97 -10.29 23.03 -32.92
C MET A 97 -11.27 22.82 -34.07
N LYS A 98 -11.63 23.90 -34.79
CA LYS A 98 -12.44 23.84 -36.01
C LYS A 98 -11.66 23.37 -37.25
N GLU A 99 -10.36 23.62 -37.26
CA GLU A 99 -9.48 23.37 -38.41
C GLU A 99 -8.99 21.94 -38.47
N GLU A 100 -8.59 21.35 -37.32
CA GLU A 100 -7.91 20.07 -37.25
C GLU A 100 -8.44 19.16 -36.14
N ASP A 101 -8.33 17.83 -36.33
CA ASP A 101 -8.56 16.83 -35.29
C ASP A 101 -7.59 17.11 -34.14
N THR A 102 -8.10 17.10 -32.91
CA THR A 102 -7.40 17.61 -31.73
C THR A 102 -7.15 16.50 -30.71
N LEU A 103 -5.89 16.37 -30.31
CA LEU A 103 -5.49 15.66 -29.08
C LEU A 103 -5.41 16.71 -27.96
N LEU A 104 -6.37 16.68 -27.01
CA LEU A 104 -6.45 17.58 -25.88
C LEU A 104 -5.80 16.94 -24.65
N LEU A 105 -4.91 17.67 -23.95
CA LEU A 105 -4.19 17.23 -22.76
C LEU A 105 -4.21 18.30 -21.67
N GLU A 106 -4.32 17.86 -20.42
CA GLU A 106 -3.97 18.67 -19.25
C GLU A 106 -2.46 18.62 -18.99
N SER A 107 -1.88 19.68 -18.46
CA SER A 107 -0.43 19.84 -18.34
C SER A 107 0.18 19.27 -17.05
N ASP A 108 -0.62 18.73 -16.16
CA ASP A 108 -0.24 18.17 -14.85
C ASP A 108 -0.15 16.64 -14.84
N LEU A 109 -0.18 16.06 -16.01
CA LEU A 109 -0.14 14.61 -16.20
C LEU A 109 1.29 14.10 -16.33
N ILE A 110 1.54 12.94 -15.73
CA ILE A 110 2.67 12.11 -16.05
C ILE A 110 2.15 10.75 -16.57
N LEU A 111 2.59 10.37 -17.75
CA LEU A 111 2.05 9.26 -18.53
C LEU A 111 3.18 8.32 -18.98
N ASP A 112 2.90 7.01 -19.00
CA ASP A 112 3.73 6.07 -19.77
C ASP A 112 3.62 6.36 -21.29
N ASP A 113 4.69 6.10 -22.03
CA ASP A 113 4.81 6.43 -23.46
C ASP A 113 3.73 5.79 -24.35
N SER A 114 3.21 4.64 -23.95
CA SER A 114 2.15 3.92 -24.68
C SER A 114 0.78 4.62 -24.64
N ILE A 115 0.54 5.52 -23.69
CA ILE A 115 -0.80 6.07 -23.43
C ILE A 115 -1.26 6.98 -24.56
N LEU A 116 -0.43 7.89 -25.04
CA LEU A 116 -0.79 8.79 -26.13
C LEU A 116 -1.04 8.02 -27.43
N GLN A 117 -0.22 7.00 -27.72
CA GLN A 117 -0.42 6.11 -28.88
C GLN A 117 -1.76 5.36 -28.82
N LYS A 118 -2.21 4.97 -27.61
CA LYS A 118 -3.51 4.32 -27.43
C LYS A 118 -4.67 5.25 -27.78
N ALA A 119 -4.56 6.55 -27.47
CA ALA A 119 -5.56 7.54 -27.88
C ALA A 119 -5.60 7.74 -29.41
N ILE A 120 -4.43 7.77 -30.05
CA ILE A 120 -4.31 8.02 -31.48
C ILE A 120 -4.79 6.82 -32.29
N ASN A 121 -4.41 5.61 -31.88
CA ASN A 121 -4.70 4.37 -32.60
C ASN A 121 -6.11 3.81 -32.31
N ALA A 122 -6.88 4.46 -31.43
CA ALA A 122 -8.26 4.03 -31.15
C ALA A 122 -9.13 4.10 -32.42
N GLU A 123 -9.96 3.08 -32.65
CA GLU A 123 -10.81 2.97 -33.85
C GLU A 123 -11.96 3.97 -33.88
N TYR A 124 -12.30 4.57 -32.75
CA TYR A 124 -13.45 5.46 -32.61
C TYR A 124 -13.10 6.92 -32.99
N PRO A 125 -14.05 7.69 -33.56
CA PRO A 125 -13.78 9.06 -33.99
C PRO A 125 -13.47 10.03 -32.83
N ASN A 126 -14.20 9.94 -31.73
CA ASN A 126 -13.99 10.76 -30.54
C ASN A 126 -13.77 9.83 -29.34
N VAL A 127 -12.65 10.03 -28.63
CA VAL A 127 -12.29 9.18 -27.50
C VAL A 127 -11.86 10.01 -26.29
N ALA A 128 -12.14 9.47 -25.12
CA ALA A 128 -11.53 9.87 -23.86
C ALA A 128 -10.79 8.68 -23.26
N LEU A 129 -9.54 8.85 -22.91
CA LEU A 129 -8.84 7.82 -22.13
C LEU A 129 -9.38 7.80 -20.71
N VAL A 130 -9.64 6.60 -20.20
CA VAL A 130 -10.22 6.41 -18.86
C VAL A 130 -9.47 5.34 -18.09
N ALA A 131 -9.39 5.49 -16.77
CA ALA A 131 -8.87 4.47 -15.87
C ALA A 131 -9.95 4.08 -14.86
N LYS A 132 -9.98 2.81 -14.42
CA LYS A 132 -10.86 2.39 -13.34
C LYS A 132 -10.60 3.25 -12.10
N TYR A 133 -11.66 3.72 -11.43
CA TYR A 133 -11.52 4.60 -10.27
C TYR A 133 -10.67 3.96 -9.16
N HIS A 134 -9.76 4.75 -8.63
CA HIS A 134 -9.00 4.48 -7.42
C HIS A 134 -9.13 5.64 -6.44
N THR A 135 -8.95 5.38 -5.14
CA THR A 135 -9.21 6.34 -4.05
C THR A 135 -8.35 7.61 -4.08
N TRP A 136 -7.24 7.62 -4.80
CA TRP A 136 -6.39 8.80 -4.98
C TRP A 136 -6.91 9.76 -6.06
N MET A 137 -7.80 9.28 -6.95
CA MET A 137 -8.31 10.05 -8.08
C MET A 137 -9.34 11.07 -7.63
N ASP A 138 -9.17 12.30 -8.07
CA ASP A 138 -10.10 13.41 -7.85
C ASP A 138 -10.65 13.94 -9.20
N GLY A 139 -11.58 14.89 -9.16
CA GLY A 139 -12.12 15.56 -10.35
C GLY A 139 -13.31 14.84 -10.98
N THR A 140 -13.37 14.84 -12.32
CA THR A 140 -14.52 14.34 -13.08
C THR A 140 -14.42 12.83 -13.29
N MET A 141 -15.47 12.11 -12.89
CA MET A 141 -15.63 10.69 -13.17
C MET A 141 -16.58 10.48 -14.35
N VAL A 142 -16.53 9.28 -14.94
CA VAL A 142 -17.45 8.90 -16.00
C VAL A 142 -18.07 7.54 -15.71
N ARG A 143 -19.30 7.34 -16.21
CA ARG A 143 -19.93 6.04 -16.37
C ARG A 143 -19.87 5.64 -17.84
N ILE A 144 -19.62 4.38 -18.08
CA ILE A 144 -19.57 3.81 -19.43
C ILE A 144 -20.58 2.67 -19.54
N ASP A 145 -21.14 2.47 -20.72
CA ASP A 145 -21.98 1.32 -21.05
C ASP A 145 -21.16 0.13 -21.58
N ASP A 146 -21.83 -0.96 -21.91
CA ASP A 146 -21.20 -2.19 -22.43
C ASP A 146 -20.56 -2.01 -23.82
N GLU A 147 -20.94 -0.96 -24.55
CA GLU A 147 -20.38 -0.57 -25.84
C GLU A 147 -19.25 0.47 -25.72
N HIS A 148 -18.79 0.77 -24.50
CA HIS A 148 -17.80 1.78 -24.17
C HIS A 148 -18.22 3.23 -24.47
N ASN A 149 -19.51 3.54 -24.62
CA ASN A 149 -19.95 4.93 -24.68
C ASN A 149 -19.84 5.56 -23.29
N ILE A 150 -19.37 6.80 -23.23
CA ILE A 150 -19.47 7.58 -22.01
C ILE A 150 -20.91 8.09 -21.92
N VAL A 151 -21.68 7.50 -21.01
CA VAL A 151 -23.10 7.83 -20.81
C VAL A 151 -23.32 8.96 -19.81
N ASN A 152 -22.34 9.26 -18.98
CA ASN A 152 -22.42 10.39 -18.06
C ASN A 152 -21.02 10.86 -17.60
N PHE A 153 -20.83 12.18 -17.54
CA PHE A 153 -19.72 12.84 -16.82
C PHE A 153 -20.23 13.28 -15.45
N ILE A 154 -19.57 12.83 -14.38
CA ILE A 154 -20.01 13.01 -12.99
C ILE A 154 -19.04 14.00 -12.33
N PRO A 155 -19.44 15.25 -12.08
CA PRO A 155 -18.61 16.22 -11.39
C PRO A 155 -18.47 15.84 -9.90
N LYS A 156 -17.40 16.33 -9.26
CA LYS A 156 -17.07 16.06 -7.84
C LYS A 156 -18.26 16.22 -6.88
N LYS A 157 -19.06 17.26 -7.05
CA LYS A 157 -20.26 17.53 -6.22
C LYS A 157 -21.39 16.50 -6.36
N SER A 158 -21.39 15.72 -7.45
CA SER A 158 -22.36 14.65 -7.74
C SER A 158 -21.78 13.25 -7.53
N PHE A 159 -20.55 13.15 -7.04
CA PHE A 159 -19.90 11.88 -6.76
C PHE A 159 -20.60 11.14 -5.60
N ARG A 160 -20.88 9.86 -5.79
CA ARG A 160 -21.51 8.99 -4.80
C ARG A 160 -20.61 7.79 -4.53
N TYR A 161 -20.21 7.59 -3.29
CA TYR A 161 -19.29 6.51 -2.93
C TYR A 161 -19.88 5.10 -3.15
N GLU A 162 -21.20 4.95 -3.10
CA GLU A 162 -21.93 3.72 -3.41
C GLU A 162 -21.80 3.30 -4.88
N ASP A 163 -21.59 4.26 -5.78
CA ASP A 163 -21.47 4.05 -7.23
C ASP A 163 -20.02 3.80 -7.70
N VAL A 164 -19.03 3.85 -6.80
CA VAL A 164 -17.60 3.63 -7.11
C VAL A 164 -17.32 2.40 -7.98
N PRO A 165 -18.00 1.25 -7.82
CA PRO A 165 -17.79 0.09 -8.68
C PRO A 165 -18.05 0.35 -10.17
N TYR A 166 -18.83 1.39 -10.51
CA TYR A 166 -19.21 1.75 -11.88
C TYR A 166 -18.43 2.94 -12.42
N TYR A 167 -17.54 3.56 -11.62
CA TYR A 167 -16.83 4.77 -12.01
C TYR A 167 -15.49 4.49 -12.67
N TYR A 168 -15.21 5.31 -13.67
CA TYR A 168 -13.91 5.50 -14.28
C TYR A 168 -13.51 6.97 -14.15
N LYS A 169 -12.22 7.25 -13.97
CA LYS A 169 -11.66 8.60 -14.03
C LYS A 169 -11.23 8.90 -15.46
N THR A 170 -11.53 10.09 -15.95
CA THR A 170 -10.90 10.59 -17.16
C THR A 170 -9.41 10.81 -16.91
N VAL A 171 -8.56 10.34 -17.83
CA VAL A 171 -7.09 10.56 -17.77
C VAL A 171 -6.73 11.96 -18.21
N ASN A 172 -7.73 12.77 -18.53
CA ASN A 172 -7.61 14.12 -19.08
C ASN A 172 -6.82 14.16 -20.40
N VAL A 173 -6.94 13.07 -21.17
CA VAL A 173 -6.45 12.94 -22.55
C VAL A 173 -7.64 12.58 -23.44
N TYR A 174 -7.94 13.45 -24.40
CA TYR A 174 -9.06 13.30 -25.32
C TYR A 174 -8.56 13.41 -26.76
N ARG A 175 -9.10 12.61 -27.67
CA ARG A 175 -8.98 12.85 -29.11
C ARG A 175 -10.36 13.17 -29.67
N LEU A 176 -10.50 14.37 -30.22
CA LEU A 176 -11.75 14.91 -30.74
C LEU A 176 -11.57 15.28 -32.22
N ARG A 177 -12.50 14.86 -33.05
CA ARG A 177 -12.53 15.22 -34.46
C ARG A 177 -12.96 16.67 -34.65
N LYS A 178 -12.44 17.32 -35.68
CA LYS A 178 -12.78 18.72 -36.02
C LYS A 178 -14.26 18.94 -36.34
N ASP A 179 -14.90 17.94 -37.00
CA ASP A 179 -16.34 18.01 -37.28
C ASP A 179 -17.16 17.92 -35.96
N PHE A 180 -16.82 17.02 -35.06
CA PHE A 180 -17.42 16.99 -33.74
C PHE A 180 -17.19 18.27 -32.95
N CYS A 181 -15.99 18.83 -32.98
CA CYS A 181 -15.70 20.11 -32.34
C CYS A 181 -16.54 21.23 -32.92
N ARG A 182 -16.57 21.37 -34.24
CA ARG A 182 -17.29 22.47 -34.94
C ARG A 182 -18.80 22.36 -34.77
N ASP A 183 -19.38 21.17 -34.93
CA ASP A 183 -20.81 20.98 -35.07
C ASP A 183 -21.52 20.71 -33.73
N HIS A 184 -20.78 20.22 -32.72
CA HIS A 184 -21.35 19.88 -31.41
C HIS A 184 -20.64 20.59 -30.26
N TYR A 185 -19.33 20.38 -30.06
CA TYR A 185 -18.66 20.79 -28.83
C TYR A 185 -18.55 22.31 -28.66
N LEU A 186 -18.07 23.01 -29.67
CA LEU A 186 -17.82 24.45 -29.58
C LEU A 186 -19.09 25.32 -29.48
N PRO A 187 -20.20 25.03 -30.19
CA PRO A 187 -21.45 25.74 -29.97
C PRO A 187 -21.95 25.65 -28.52
N PHE A 188 -21.85 24.45 -27.89
CA PHE A 188 -22.21 24.29 -26.48
C PHE A 188 -21.22 24.96 -25.55
N LEU A 189 -19.92 24.92 -25.84
CA LEU A 189 -18.87 25.58 -25.06
C LEU A 189 -19.10 27.10 -25.03
N GLU A 190 -19.40 27.73 -26.19
CA GLU A 190 -19.67 29.15 -26.27
C GLU A 190 -20.95 29.55 -25.53
N ALA A 191 -22.00 28.74 -25.66
CA ALA A 191 -23.26 28.98 -24.95
C ALA A 191 -23.05 28.81 -23.42
N TYR A 192 -22.31 27.80 -23.02
CA TYR A 192 -22.04 27.50 -21.61
C TYR A 192 -21.29 28.67 -20.94
N ILE A 193 -20.22 29.16 -21.56
CA ILE A 193 -19.43 30.28 -21.04
C ILE A 193 -20.29 31.56 -20.94
N LYS A 194 -21.13 31.85 -21.93
CA LYS A 194 -22.02 33.04 -21.91
C LYS A 194 -23.07 32.97 -20.80
N VAL A 195 -23.55 31.78 -20.44
CA VAL A 195 -24.65 31.62 -19.48
C VAL A 195 -24.16 31.36 -18.06
N LEU A 196 -23.11 30.56 -17.90
CA LEU A 196 -22.63 30.07 -16.60
C LEU A 196 -21.27 30.67 -16.19
N GLY A 197 -20.58 31.35 -17.13
CA GLY A 197 -19.32 32.05 -16.88
C GLY A 197 -18.08 31.21 -17.23
N GLU A 198 -16.94 31.83 -16.97
CA GLU A 198 -15.62 31.37 -17.41
C GLU A 198 -14.89 30.53 -16.35
N ASN A 199 -15.46 30.39 -15.14
CA ASN A 199 -14.84 29.68 -14.03
C ASN A 199 -15.45 28.31 -13.82
N GLU A 200 -15.47 27.49 -14.87
CA GLU A 200 -15.99 26.12 -14.87
C GLU A 200 -15.02 25.15 -15.57
N TYR A 201 -15.25 23.86 -15.46
CA TYR A 201 -14.47 22.84 -16.14
C TYR A 201 -15.08 22.51 -17.51
N TYR A 202 -14.26 22.33 -18.53
CA TYR A 202 -14.71 22.03 -19.90
C TYR A 202 -15.46 20.69 -19.99
N GLU A 203 -15.24 19.75 -19.07
CA GLU A 203 -15.97 18.48 -19.00
C GLU A 203 -17.46 18.66 -18.68
N GLN A 204 -17.84 19.81 -18.10
CA GLN A 204 -19.27 20.12 -17.90
C GLN A 204 -20.00 20.29 -19.25
N VAL A 205 -19.31 20.75 -20.27
CA VAL A 205 -19.84 20.83 -21.63
C VAL A 205 -19.99 19.43 -22.21
N LEU A 206 -18.99 18.56 -22.04
CA LEU A 206 -19.06 17.15 -22.47
C LEU A 206 -20.24 16.43 -21.79
N ARG A 207 -20.51 16.73 -20.52
CA ARG A 207 -21.66 16.20 -19.80
C ARG A 207 -23.01 16.51 -20.46
N VAL A 208 -23.14 17.71 -21.00
CA VAL A 208 -24.38 18.10 -21.72
C VAL A 208 -24.45 17.39 -23.06
N ILE A 209 -23.33 17.31 -23.76
CA ILE A 209 -23.24 16.73 -25.11
C ILE A 209 -23.54 15.22 -25.09
N THR A 210 -23.16 14.49 -24.04
CA THR A 210 -23.48 13.04 -23.92
C THR A 210 -24.99 12.74 -23.87
N LEU A 211 -25.84 13.75 -23.73
CA LEU A 211 -27.29 13.62 -23.81
C LEU A 211 -27.81 13.74 -25.25
N ILE A 212 -26.93 13.97 -26.22
CA ILE A 212 -27.27 14.12 -27.64
C ILE A 212 -26.92 12.83 -28.36
N ASP A 213 -27.88 12.11 -28.90
CA ASP A 213 -27.71 10.81 -29.53
C ASP A 213 -26.67 10.75 -30.66
N THR A 214 -26.38 11.89 -31.31
CA THR A 214 -25.42 11.98 -32.43
C THR A 214 -24.01 12.38 -32.03
N ALA A 215 -23.77 12.66 -30.75
CA ALA A 215 -22.50 13.22 -30.25
C ALA A 215 -21.80 12.27 -29.28
N ASN A 216 -21.43 11.08 -29.73
CA ASN A 216 -20.85 10.04 -28.89
C ASN A 216 -19.35 10.22 -28.68
N ILE A 217 -18.92 10.07 -27.44
CA ILE A 217 -17.51 9.95 -27.02
C ILE A 217 -17.31 8.55 -26.45
N LYS A 218 -16.36 7.81 -27.00
CA LYS A 218 -16.01 6.47 -26.53
C LYS A 218 -14.96 6.53 -25.43
N ALA A 219 -15.16 5.76 -24.38
CA ALA A 219 -14.13 5.52 -23.37
C ALA A 219 -13.14 4.49 -23.89
N VAL A 220 -11.84 4.80 -23.77
CA VAL A 220 -10.76 3.84 -24.03
C VAL A 220 -10.04 3.56 -22.70
N PRO A 221 -10.32 2.42 -22.07
CA PRO A 221 -9.69 2.07 -20.81
C PRO A 221 -8.18 1.89 -20.96
N ILE A 222 -7.42 2.41 -19.99
CA ILE A 222 -5.98 2.23 -19.90
C ILE A 222 -5.61 1.42 -18.65
N ASP A 223 -4.51 0.69 -18.77
CA ASP A 223 -3.88 -0.12 -17.73
C ASP A 223 -2.40 0.26 -17.50
N ALA A 224 -1.84 1.12 -18.38
CA ALA A 224 -0.50 1.67 -18.24
C ALA A 224 -0.41 2.70 -17.08
N ARG A 225 0.81 2.94 -16.59
CA ARG A 225 1.04 3.87 -15.48
C ARG A 225 0.77 5.31 -15.88
N TRP A 226 0.01 5.99 -15.08
CA TRP A 226 -0.25 7.41 -15.20
C TRP A 226 -0.54 8.01 -13.82
N TYR A 227 -0.36 9.31 -13.69
CA TYR A 227 -0.71 10.03 -12.48
C TYR A 227 -1.03 11.49 -12.79
N GLU A 228 -1.95 12.10 -12.03
CA GLU A 228 -2.28 13.51 -12.05
C GLU A 228 -1.68 14.15 -10.80
N ILE A 229 -0.87 15.18 -10.95
CA ILE A 229 -0.11 15.79 -9.84
C ILE A 229 -0.81 17.06 -9.40
N ASP A 230 -1.56 16.99 -8.32
CA ASP A 230 -2.34 18.12 -7.81
C ASP A 230 -1.74 18.76 -6.56
N ASP A 231 -1.04 17.97 -5.75
CA ASP A 231 -0.41 18.44 -4.51
C ASP A 231 0.97 17.78 -4.30
N VAL A 232 1.60 18.10 -3.15
CA VAL A 232 2.95 17.58 -2.82
C VAL A 232 2.95 16.07 -2.59
N GLN A 233 1.85 15.48 -2.09
CA GLN A 233 1.74 14.04 -1.92
C GLN A 233 1.69 13.34 -3.28
N ASP A 234 0.92 13.88 -4.22
CA ASP A 234 0.85 13.36 -5.59
C ASP A 234 2.21 13.40 -6.27
N LEU A 235 2.95 14.50 -6.10
CA LEU A 235 4.32 14.62 -6.61
C LEU A 235 5.22 13.49 -6.06
N ARG A 236 5.16 13.20 -4.76
CA ARG A 236 5.96 12.12 -4.15
C ARG A 236 5.56 10.73 -4.64
N ILE A 237 4.27 10.49 -4.88
CA ILE A 237 3.78 9.23 -5.45
C ILE A 237 4.26 9.09 -6.89
N ALA A 238 4.11 10.14 -7.71
CA ALA A 238 4.59 10.17 -9.08
C ALA A 238 6.12 9.95 -9.16
N GLU A 239 6.91 10.61 -8.31
CA GLU A 239 8.35 10.38 -8.18
C GLU A 239 8.71 8.92 -7.88
N THR A 240 7.87 8.21 -7.14
CA THR A 240 8.09 6.78 -6.84
C THR A 240 7.64 5.89 -8.00
N MET A 241 6.48 6.17 -8.59
CA MET A 241 5.95 5.37 -9.69
C MET A 241 6.80 5.43 -10.97
N PHE A 242 7.37 6.62 -11.26
CA PHE A 242 8.16 6.90 -12.45
C PHE A 242 9.67 7.00 -12.19
N ALA A 243 10.12 6.56 -11.02
CA ALA A 243 11.54 6.43 -10.72
C ALA A 243 12.20 5.34 -11.58
N SER A 244 13.54 5.36 -11.64
CA SER A 244 14.29 4.21 -12.10
C SER A 244 13.91 2.96 -11.29
N PRO A 245 14.02 1.74 -11.85
CA PRO A 245 13.70 0.53 -11.09
C PRO A 245 14.38 0.46 -9.72
N GLU A 246 15.66 0.79 -9.65
CA GLU A 246 16.46 0.82 -8.41
C GLU A 246 15.90 1.82 -7.39
N ASP A 247 15.64 3.04 -7.82
CA ASP A 247 15.10 4.07 -6.94
C ASP A 247 13.68 3.76 -6.49
N ARG A 248 12.87 3.15 -7.38
CA ARG A 248 11.51 2.71 -7.06
C ARG A 248 11.53 1.64 -5.97
N LEU A 249 12.35 0.61 -6.14
CA LEU A 249 12.52 -0.44 -5.14
C LEU A 249 12.98 0.14 -3.80
N ARG A 250 14.01 1.00 -3.81
CA ARG A 250 14.53 1.67 -2.62
C ARG A 250 13.47 2.51 -1.92
N LYS A 251 12.73 3.37 -2.64
CA LYS A 251 11.67 4.21 -2.08
C LYS A 251 10.54 3.39 -1.46
N LEU A 252 10.09 2.31 -2.12
CA LEU A 252 9.07 1.41 -1.57
C LEU A 252 9.57 0.72 -0.30
N GLN A 253 10.79 0.20 -0.26
CA GLN A 253 11.37 -0.44 0.92
C GLN A 253 11.47 0.52 2.12
N HIS A 254 11.80 1.80 1.89
CA HIS A 254 11.92 2.81 2.95
C HIS A 254 10.57 3.39 3.42
N SER A 255 9.49 3.19 2.67
CA SER A 255 8.17 3.72 3.08
C SER A 255 7.51 2.93 4.22
N PHE A 256 7.96 1.71 4.51
CA PHE A 256 7.47 0.84 5.58
C PHE A 256 5.93 0.68 5.62
N GLY A 257 5.26 0.81 4.48
CA GLY A 257 3.80 0.70 4.38
C GLY A 257 3.16 1.73 3.44
N GLY A 258 1.83 1.81 3.50
CA GLY A 258 1.08 2.72 2.63
C GLY A 258 1.03 2.28 1.17
N TYR A 259 1.32 1.03 0.88
CA TYR A 259 1.42 0.50 -0.49
C TYR A 259 0.08 0.49 -1.25
N TRP A 260 -1.03 0.59 -0.54
CA TRP A 260 -2.35 0.80 -1.13
C TRP A 260 -2.47 2.08 -1.98
N ARG A 261 -1.51 3.02 -1.84
CA ARG A 261 -1.42 4.23 -2.68
C ARG A 261 -0.86 3.95 -4.07
N TYR A 262 -0.22 2.79 -4.28
CA TYR A 262 0.41 2.44 -5.55
C TYR A 262 -0.48 1.47 -6.32
N PRO A 263 -1.17 1.90 -7.40
CA PRO A 263 -2.10 1.06 -8.14
C PRO A 263 -1.46 -0.24 -8.63
N GLY A 264 -2.16 -1.35 -8.41
CA GLY A 264 -1.74 -2.66 -8.90
C GLY A 264 -0.49 -3.26 -8.22
N LEU A 265 0.12 -2.60 -7.22
CA LEU A 265 1.26 -3.16 -6.49
C LEU A 265 0.82 -4.36 -5.66
N LEU A 266 1.41 -5.52 -5.92
CA LEU A 266 1.24 -6.72 -5.10
C LEU A 266 2.30 -6.76 -4.01
N ASP A 267 1.86 -6.58 -2.77
CA ASP A 267 2.73 -6.54 -1.60
C ASP A 267 2.85 -7.93 -0.95
N PHE A 268 4.04 -8.53 -1.04
CA PHE A 268 4.45 -9.75 -0.35
C PHE A 268 5.41 -9.50 0.83
N CYS A 269 5.58 -8.23 1.25
CA CYS A 269 6.39 -7.88 2.42
C CYS A 269 5.62 -7.96 3.73
N TYR A 270 4.32 -7.58 3.73
CA TYR A 270 3.49 -7.53 4.92
C TYR A 270 2.61 -8.76 5.09
N LEU A 271 2.60 -9.24 6.31
CA LEU A 271 2.17 -10.57 6.75
C LEU A 271 0.75 -10.47 7.30
N VAL A 272 -0.26 -10.52 6.44
CA VAL A 272 -1.67 -10.28 6.80
C VAL A 272 -2.54 -11.42 6.27
N ASN A 273 -3.49 -11.91 7.07
CA ASN A 273 -4.47 -12.91 6.64
C ASN A 273 -5.40 -12.34 5.57
N PRO A 274 -5.42 -12.86 4.34
CA PRO A 274 -6.28 -12.35 3.28
C PRO A 274 -7.74 -12.81 3.38
N TYR A 275 -8.03 -13.81 4.21
CA TYR A 275 -9.35 -14.44 4.33
C TYR A 275 -10.20 -13.87 5.47
N PHE A 276 -9.66 -12.95 6.27
CA PHE A 276 -10.36 -12.27 7.36
C PHE A 276 -9.94 -10.79 7.41
N PRO A 277 -10.82 -9.82 7.81
CA PRO A 277 -12.22 -10.02 8.23
C PRO A 277 -13.19 -10.29 7.07
N GLN A 278 -14.28 -11.00 7.38
CA GLN A 278 -15.36 -11.26 6.44
C GLN A 278 -16.17 -9.99 6.10
N LYS A 279 -16.78 -9.96 4.91
CA LYS A 279 -17.60 -8.83 4.44
C LYS A 279 -18.62 -8.35 5.47
N ARG A 280 -19.31 -9.26 6.15
CA ARG A 280 -20.32 -8.94 7.18
C ARG A 280 -19.73 -8.14 8.34
N MET A 281 -18.52 -8.47 8.79
CA MET A 281 -17.84 -7.72 9.84
C MET A 281 -17.41 -6.32 9.36
N ILE A 282 -16.93 -6.23 8.13
CA ILE A 282 -16.59 -4.94 7.50
C ILE A 282 -17.82 -4.06 7.38
N ASP A 283 -18.96 -4.62 6.99
CA ASP A 283 -20.23 -3.89 6.86
C ASP A 283 -20.72 -3.39 8.25
N GLU A 284 -20.55 -4.19 9.32
CA GLU A 284 -20.85 -3.75 10.69
C GLU A 284 -19.93 -2.61 11.15
N MET A 285 -18.62 -2.67 10.81
CA MET A 285 -17.67 -1.58 11.06
C MET A 285 -18.09 -0.30 10.33
N LYS A 286 -18.48 -0.41 9.05
CA LYS A 286 -18.96 0.72 8.24
C LYS A 286 -20.24 1.34 8.80
N ALA A 287 -21.18 0.53 9.26
CA ALA A 287 -22.43 1.01 9.84
C ALA A 287 -22.24 1.83 11.12
N ASN A 288 -21.14 1.61 11.84
CA ASN A 288 -20.78 2.33 13.05
C ASN A 288 -19.65 3.37 12.85
N PHE A 289 -19.28 3.67 11.58
CA PHE A 289 -18.14 4.51 11.28
C PHE A 289 -18.23 5.91 11.91
N GLU A 290 -19.41 6.57 11.82
CA GLU A 290 -19.58 7.95 12.27
C GLU A 290 -19.39 8.14 13.78
N PRO A 291 -20.06 7.36 14.69
CA PRO A 291 -19.79 7.47 16.13
C PRO A 291 -18.35 7.09 16.48
N LEU A 292 -17.77 6.05 15.85
CA LEU A 292 -16.39 5.64 16.11
C LEU A 292 -15.36 6.68 15.68
N LEU A 293 -15.69 7.52 14.71
CA LEU A 293 -14.83 8.62 14.28
C LEU A 293 -14.90 9.83 15.22
N ARG A 294 -16.09 10.09 15.80
CA ARG A 294 -16.37 11.32 16.57
C ARG A 294 -16.11 11.20 18.06
N ASP A 295 -16.21 9.99 18.61
CA ASP A 295 -16.12 9.76 20.05
C ASP A 295 -14.75 9.20 20.45
N TYR A 296 -14.29 9.60 21.64
CA TYR A 296 -13.07 9.04 22.22
C TYR A 296 -13.24 7.55 22.53
N PRO A 297 -12.17 6.74 22.36
CA PRO A 297 -12.19 5.37 22.88
C PRO A 297 -12.21 5.35 24.39
N SER A 298 -12.53 4.19 24.94
CA SER A 298 -12.47 3.95 26.39
C SER A 298 -11.03 3.89 26.89
N GLY A 299 -10.84 4.05 28.19
CA GLY A 299 -9.54 3.87 28.82
C GLY A 299 -9.12 2.42 28.98
N MET A 300 -7.87 2.21 29.44
CA MET A 300 -7.21 0.89 29.58
C MET A 300 -8.05 -0.13 30.36
N GLY A 301 -8.84 0.30 31.36
CA GLY A 301 -9.69 -0.63 32.13
C GLY A 301 -10.70 -1.36 31.24
N VAL A 302 -11.43 -0.63 30.40
CA VAL A 302 -12.41 -1.22 29.47
C VAL A 302 -11.69 -2.02 28.39
N ASN A 303 -10.62 -1.50 27.83
CA ASN A 303 -9.85 -2.18 26.77
C ASN A 303 -9.26 -3.50 27.26
N SER A 304 -8.72 -3.56 28.49
CA SER A 304 -8.25 -4.80 29.10
C SER A 304 -9.39 -5.79 29.37
N LEU A 305 -10.61 -5.30 29.70
CA LEU A 305 -11.79 -6.16 29.86
C LEU A 305 -12.20 -6.79 28.52
N LEU A 306 -12.25 -5.99 27.45
CA LEU A 306 -12.61 -6.47 26.12
C LEU A 306 -11.58 -7.48 25.62
N ALA A 307 -10.28 -7.19 25.75
CA ALA A 307 -9.21 -8.11 25.38
C ALA A 307 -9.24 -9.38 26.23
N GLY A 308 -9.48 -9.26 27.53
CA GLY A 308 -9.63 -10.42 28.43
C GLY A 308 -10.79 -11.32 28.01
N LYS A 309 -11.94 -10.75 27.69
CA LYS A 309 -13.09 -11.49 27.13
C LYS A 309 -12.74 -12.15 25.81
N TYR A 310 -12.03 -11.43 24.94
CA TYR A 310 -11.63 -11.88 23.62
C TYR A 310 -10.73 -13.11 23.66
N PHE A 311 -9.72 -13.12 24.57
CA PHE A 311 -8.77 -14.22 24.71
C PHE A 311 -9.15 -15.25 25.79
N GLY A 312 -10.25 -15.06 26.50
CA GLY A 312 -10.66 -15.94 27.61
C GLY A 312 -9.77 -15.84 28.85
N ILE A 313 -9.06 -14.70 29.05
CA ILE A 313 -8.15 -14.49 30.18
C ILE A 313 -8.61 -13.35 31.08
N LYS A 314 -8.12 -13.34 32.33
CA LYS A 314 -8.51 -12.34 33.32
C LYS A 314 -8.04 -10.93 32.91
N GLN A 315 -8.94 -9.95 33.01
CA GLN A 315 -8.68 -8.54 32.71
C GLN A 315 -7.39 -7.99 33.35
N LYS A 316 -7.10 -8.40 34.57
CA LYS A 316 -5.93 -7.90 35.32
C LYS A 316 -4.60 -8.34 34.71
N TYR A 317 -4.57 -9.40 33.92
CA TYR A 317 -3.36 -9.93 33.28
C TYR A 317 -3.05 -9.30 31.92
N VAL A 318 -3.94 -8.46 31.36
CA VAL A 318 -3.82 -7.95 30.00
C VAL A 318 -3.54 -6.45 29.99
N VAL A 319 -2.60 -6.06 29.14
CA VAL A 319 -2.43 -4.67 28.66
C VAL A 319 -2.63 -4.64 27.14
N VAL A 320 -3.33 -3.59 26.68
CA VAL A 320 -3.65 -3.39 25.24
C VAL A 320 -2.83 -2.23 24.72
N GLY A 321 -2.25 -2.39 23.54
CA GLY A 321 -1.38 -1.39 22.91
C GLY A 321 -1.80 -1.00 21.50
N ASN A 322 -1.31 0.16 21.07
CA ASN A 322 -1.41 0.66 19.70
C ASN A 322 -0.49 -0.15 18.77
N GLY A 323 -0.91 -1.38 18.49
CA GLY A 323 -0.11 -2.45 17.92
C GLY A 323 0.87 -3.06 18.92
N ALA A 324 1.42 -4.22 18.58
CA ALA A 324 2.45 -4.85 19.40
C ALA A 324 3.71 -3.98 19.57
N ALA A 325 4.01 -3.10 18.61
CA ALA A 325 5.20 -2.24 18.64
C ALA A 325 5.25 -1.29 19.86
N GLU A 326 4.10 -0.73 20.29
CA GLU A 326 4.02 0.07 21.51
C GLU A 326 4.36 -0.78 22.75
N LEU A 327 3.78 -1.97 22.82
CA LEU A 327 4.02 -2.89 23.95
C LEU A 327 5.43 -3.47 23.95
N ILE A 328 6.02 -3.73 22.77
CA ILE A 328 7.42 -4.13 22.64
C ILE A 328 8.33 -3.05 23.20
N LYS A 329 8.11 -1.78 22.83
CA LYS A 329 8.89 -0.67 23.35
C LYS A 329 8.80 -0.62 24.88
N ALA A 330 7.60 -0.56 25.42
CA ALA A 330 7.35 -0.48 26.86
C ALA A 330 7.98 -1.69 27.60
N LEU A 331 7.79 -2.91 27.08
CA LEU A 331 8.37 -4.13 27.69
C LEU A 331 9.90 -4.08 27.68
N MET A 332 10.54 -3.71 26.57
CA MET A 332 12.00 -3.70 26.46
C MET A 332 12.66 -2.65 27.38
N GLU A 333 11.97 -1.54 27.66
CA GLU A 333 12.40 -0.51 28.63
C GLU A 333 12.27 -0.99 30.09
N GLU A 334 11.34 -1.92 30.39
CA GLU A 334 11.13 -2.49 31.72
C GLU A 334 12.05 -3.69 32.06
N LEU A 335 12.76 -4.24 31.07
CA LEU A 335 13.62 -5.40 31.28
C LEU A 335 15.01 -4.99 31.76
N ASP A 336 15.43 -5.59 32.87
CA ASP A 336 16.80 -5.49 33.37
C ASP A 336 17.72 -6.57 32.79
N GLY A 337 19.03 -6.35 32.85
CA GLY A 337 20.06 -7.33 32.55
C GLY A 337 20.13 -7.74 31.08
N LYS A 338 20.57 -8.99 30.84
CA LYS A 338 20.80 -9.52 29.49
C LYS A 338 19.60 -10.25 28.93
N LEU A 339 19.40 -10.10 27.63
CA LEU A 339 18.33 -10.72 26.84
C LEU A 339 18.89 -11.82 25.93
N GLY A 340 18.45 -13.06 26.13
CA GLY A 340 18.65 -14.16 25.18
C GLY A 340 17.75 -13.96 23.96
N VAL A 341 18.31 -14.11 22.75
CA VAL A 341 17.60 -13.94 21.47
C VAL A 341 18.07 -14.99 20.46
N ILE A 342 17.18 -15.40 19.58
CA ILE A 342 17.47 -16.30 18.47
C ILE A 342 17.72 -15.45 17.22
N TYR A 343 18.78 -15.71 16.45
CA TYR A 343 19.10 -15.02 15.20
C TYR A 343 19.12 -16.00 14.02
N PRO A 344 18.60 -15.58 12.84
CA PRO A 344 17.93 -14.31 12.54
C PRO A 344 16.59 -14.17 13.26
N THR A 345 16.15 -12.95 13.59
CA THR A 345 14.92 -12.70 14.36
C THR A 345 14.13 -11.51 13.86
N PHE A 346 12.98 -11.25 14.48
CA PHE A 346 12.24 -10.00 14.33
C PHE A 346 12.94 -8.89 15.11
N GLU A 347 13.60 -7.98 14.41
CA GLU A 347 14.56 -7.03 14.97
C GLU A 347 13.95 -5.92 15.85
N GLU A 348 12.63 -5.76 15.89
CA GLU A 348 12.01 -4.72 16.72
C GLU A 348 12.33 -4.88 18.21
N TYR A 349 12.49 -6.11 18.68
CA TYR A 349 12.89 -6.39 20.06
C TYR A 349 14.37 -6.08 20.32
N PRO A 350 15.33 -6.72 19.63
CA PRO A 350 16.76 -6.50 19.92
C PRO A 350 17.24 -5.09 19.57
N ASN A 351 16.60 -4.39 18.61
CA ASN A 351 16.95 -3.01 18.30
C ASN A 351 16.60 -2.00 19.41
N ARG A 352 15.81 -2.43 20.42
CA ARG A 352 15.50 -1.64 21.63
C ARG A 352 16.51 -1.86 22.77
N ARG A 353 17.54 -2.67 22.53
CA ARG A 353 18.55 -3.03 23.54
C ARG A 353 19.96 -2.77 22.99
N ASP A 354 20.89 -2.46 23.88
CA ASP A 354 22.29 -2.40 23.52
C ASP A 354 22.81 -3.77 23.09
N ASN A 355 23.65 -3.81 22.08
CA ASN A 355 24.15 -5.07 21.53
C ASN A 355 24.89 -5.94 22.57
N ASP A 356 25.58 -5.31 23.53
CA ASP A 356 26.30 -5.98 24.61
C ASP A 356 25.38 -6.63 25.66
N SER A 357 24.13 -6.22 25.70
CA SER A 357 23.08 -6.83 26.54
C SER A 357 22.38 -8.01 25.86
N LEU A 358 22.77 -8.40 24.64
CA LEU A 358 22.17 -9.50 23.89
C LEU A 358 23.05 -10.75 23.91
N VAL A 359 22.48 -11.88 24.32
CA VAL A 359 23.07 -13.22 24.18
C VAL A 359 22.39 -13.94 23.03
N LYS A 360 23.13 -14.19 21.95
CA LYS A 360 22.58 -14.61 20.66
C LYS A 360 22.75 -16.11 20.45
N PHE A 361 21.65 -16.81 20.20
CA PHE A 361 21.65 -18.18 19.73
C PHE A 361 21.50 -18.20 18.20
N HIS A 362 22.36 -18.92 17.52
CA HIS A 362 22.33 -19.11 16.07
C HIS A 362 22.09 -20.60 15.77
N PRO A 363 20.94 -20.97 15.19
CA PRO A 363 20.74 -22.34 14.72
C PRO A 363 21.81 -22.75 13.71
N ALA A 364 22.39 -23.95 13.89
CA ALA A 364 23.52 -24.41 13.08
C ALA A 364 23.11 -25.16 11.80
N ASN A 365 21.89 -24.97 11.32
CA ASN A 365 21.36 -25.65 10.13
C ASN A 365 20.78 -24.65 9.13
N ASP A 366 20.65 -25.07 7.88
CA ASP A 366 20.21 -24.22 6.78
C ASP A 366 18.72 -23.79 6.85
N ASP A 367 17.91 -24.51 7.63
CA ASP A 367 16.48 -24.18 7.83
C ASP A 367 16.26 -23.21 9.00
N PHE A 368 17.33 -22.85 9.72
CA PHE A 368 17.24 -22.03 10.95
C PHE A 368 16.27 -22.65 11.98
N SER A 369 16.15 -23.97 11.97
CA SER A 369 15.28 -24.71 12.88
C SER A 369 15.97 -24.97 14.21
N TYR A 370 15.18 -24.98 15.27
CA TYR A 370 15.61 -25.26 16.64
C TYR A 370 14.44 -25.80 17.45
N THR A 371 14.77 -26.48 18.53
CA THR A 371 13.82 -27.10 19.47
C THR A 371 13.90 -26.40 20.84
N ALA A 372 12.96 -26.74 21.74
CA ALA A 372 13.04 -26.30 23.12
C ALA A 372 14.32 -26.84 23.82
N ASP A 373 14.74 -28.08 23.51
CA ASP A 373 15.94 -28.68 24.08
C ASP A 373 17.22 -27.95 23.64
N ASP A 374 17.32 -27.52 22.39
CA ASP A 374 18.45 -26.71 21.91
C ASP A 374 18.57 -25.38 22.67
N LEU A 375 17.44 -24.71 22.90
CA LEU A 375 17.42 -23.46 23.65
C LEU A 375 17.78 -23.66 25.13
N MET A 376 17.19 -24.67 25.79
CA MET A 376 17.50 -24.97 27.17
C MET A 376 18.98 -25.34 27.33
N ALA A 377 19.52 -26.19 26.45
CA ALA A 377 20.94 -26.56 26.48
C ALA A 377 21.87 -25.34 26.27
N PHE A 378 21.57 -24.47 25.32
CA PHE A 378 22.41 -23.31 25.05
C PHE A 378 22.36 -22.25 26.16
N PHE A 379 21.18 -21.96 26.71
CA PHE A 379 21.01 -20.86 27.67
C PHE A 379 21.24 -21.28 29.13
N SER A 380 21.38 -22.60 29.44
CA SER A 380 21.55 -23.09 30.80
C SER A 380 22.81 -22.59 31.50
N ASP A 381 23.88 -22.29 30.75
CA ASP A 381 25.16 -21.76 31.25
C ASP A 381 25.37 -20.27 30.95
N LYS A 382 24.37 -19.60 30.42
CA LYS A 382 24.43 -18.17 30.05
C LYS A 382 23.82 -17.28 31.12
N ASP A 383 24.49 -16.18 31.40
CA ASP A 383 23.99 -15.13 32.28
C ASP A 383 22.96 -14.28 31.52
N ILE A 384 21.67 -14.72 31.54
CA ILE A 384 20.54 -13.98 30.96
C ILE A 384 19.43 -13.81 32.01
N ASN A 385 18.74 -12.66 31.95
CA ASN A 385 17.57 -12.38 32.80
C ASN A 385 16.24 -12.63 32.08
N SER A 386 16.27 -12.56 30.76
CA SER A 386 15.10 -12.80 29.93
C SER A 386 15.48 -13.55 28.67
N LEU A 387 14.54 -14.34 28.13
CA LEU A 387 14.66 -15.03 26.84
C LEU A 387 13.47 -14.62 25.95
N LEU A 388 13.77 -14.13 24.75
CA LEU A 388 12.77 -13.81 23.73
C LEU A 388 12.63 -14.95 22.74
N LEU A 389 11.40 -15.37 22.52
CA LEU A 389 11.03 -16.33 21.51
C LEU A 389 9.85 -15.82 20.68
N VAL A 390 10.00 -15.81 19.37
CA VAL A 390 8.89 -15.59 18.43
C VAL A 390 8.42 -16.95 17.92
N ASN A 391 7.17 -17.33 18.16
CA ASN A 391 6.67 -18.67 17.85
C ASN A 391 5.30 -18.64 17.16
N PRO A 392 5.21 -18.97 15.86
CA PRO A 392 6.27 -19.30 14.90
C PRO A 392 7.28 -18.18 14.68
N ASP A 393 8.56 -18.56 14.45
CA ASP A 393 9.69 -17.66 14.35
C ASP A 393 9.66 -16.76 13.10
N ASN A 394 10.17 -15.56 13.21
CA ASN A 394 10.30 -14.60 12.10
C ASN A 394 11.78 -14.19 11.92
N PRO A 395 12.46 -14.61 10.84
CA PRO A 395 11.89 -14.92 9.51
C PRO A 395 11.78 -16.40 9.14
N SER A 396 12.28 -17.34 9.92
CA SER A 396 12.40 -18.75 9.50
C SER A 396 11.05 -19.48 9.38
N GLY A 397 10.06 -19.10 10.20
CA GLY A 397 8.81 -19.85 10.31
C GLY A 397 8.91 -21.11 11.17
N ASN A 398 10.06 -21.33 11.85
CA ASN A 398 10.25 -22.45 12.79
C ASN A 398 9.19 -22.40 13.90
N PHE A 399 8.74 -23.54 14.36
CA PHE A 399 7.68 -23.65 15.35
C PHE A 399 8.01 -24.69 16.42
N ILE A 400 7.99 -24.27 17.67
CA ILE A 400 8.07 -25.15 18.83
C ILE A 400 6.64 -25.58 19.19
N PRO A 401 6.32 -26.90 19.15
CA PRO A 401 5.01 -27.42 19.51
C PRO A 401 4.61 -27.10 20.94
N PHE A 402 3.30 -27.00 21.20
CA PHE A 402 2.75 -26.59 22.50
C PHE A 402 3.32 -27.41 23.70
N ALA A 403 3.46 -28.74 23.56
CA ALA A 403 3.99 -29.57 24.63
C ALA A 403 5.45 -29.21 24.99
N ASP A 404 6.29 -28.96 23.98
CA ASP A 404 7.69 -28.57 24.16
C ASP A 404 7.81 -27.14 24.63
N MET A 405 6.88 -26.25 24.19
CA MET A 405 6.78 -24.90 24.70
C MET A 405 6.49 -24.87 26.20
N LEU A 406 5.62 -25.77 26.72
CA LEU A 406 5.36 -25.90 28.15
C LEU A 406 6.60 -26.35 28.94
N ARG A 407 7.46 -27.23 28.36
CA ARG A 407 8.73 -27.61 28.96
C ARG A 407 9.68 -26.42 29.06
N LEU A 408 9.80 -25.65 27.99
CA LEU A 408 10.63 -24.43 27.93
C LEU A 408 10.17 -23.37 28.94
N VAL A 409 8.86 -23.13 29.07
CA VAL A 409 8.31 -22.16 30.03
C VAL A 409 8.60 -22.57 31.47
N ARG A 410 8.42 -23.85 31.81
CA ARG A 410 8.74 -24.37 33.15
C ARG A 410 10.22 -24.26 33.47
N TRP A 411 11.09 -24.63 32.53
CA TRP A 411 12.53 -24.48 32.69
C TRP A 411 12.92 -23.02 32.93
N ALA A 412 12.34 -22.07 32.18
CA ALA A 412 12.60 -20.66 32.37
C ALA A 412 12.16 -20.17 33.77
N GLU A 413 11.00 -20.60 34.27
CA GLU A 413 10.52 -20.30 35.63
C GLU A 413 11.46 -20.86 36.69
N GLU A 414 11.89 -22.13 36.57
CA GLU A 414 12.80 -22.83 37.50
C GLU A 414 14.20 -22.18 37.54
N THR A 415 14.63 -21.56 36.42
CA THR A 415 15.93 -20.90 36.31
C THR A 415 15.85 -19.38 36.54
N ASN A 416 14.69 -18.84 36.93
CA ASN A 416 14.41 -17.41 37.10
C ASN A 416 14.66 -16.57 35.85
N ILE A 417 14.48 -17.13 34.66
CA ILE A 417 14.55 -16.45 33.40
C ILE A 417 13.13 -16.02 32.99
N ARG A 418 12.91 -14.73 32.71
CA ARG A 418 11.65 -14.26 32.16
C ARG A 418 11.51 -14.70 30.70
N LEU A 419 10.55 -15.58 30.41
CA LEU A 419 10.28 -15.99 29.03
C LEU A 419 9.26 -15.06 28.38
N ILE A 420 9.66 -14.43 27.27
CA ILE A 420 8.82 -13.57 26.44
C ILE A 420 8.50 -14.35 25.17
N VAL A 421 7.23 -14.69 24.97
CA VAL A 421 6.77 -15.41 23.79
C VAL A 421 5.91 -14.52 22.93
N ASP A 422 6.35 -14.24 21.71
CA ASP A 422 5.55 -13.53 20.71
C ASP A 422 4.75 -14.53 19.87
N GLU A 423 3.45 -14.60 20.13
CA GLU A 423 2.50 -15.46 19.45
C GLU A 423 1.77 -14.79 18.28
N SER A 424 2.34 -13.75 17.68
CA SER A 424 1.68 -13.01 16.60
C SER A 424 1.31 -13.86 15.38
N PHE A 425 1.92 -15.05 15.24
CA PHE A 425 1.70 -15.96 14.12
C PHE A 425 1.14 -17.33 14.52
N VAL A 426 0.92 -17.59 15.81
CA VAL A 426 0.55 -18.92 16.31
C VAL A 426 -0.75 -19.45 15.70
N ASP A 427 -1.70 -18.57 15.40
CA ASP A 427 -3.01 -18.93 14.82
C ASP A 427 -2.90 -19.55 13.41
N PHE A 428 -1.79 -19.30 12.72
CA PHE A 428 -1.49 -19.89 11.41
C PHE A 428 -0.88 -21.29 11.49
N SER A 429 -0.33 -21.67 12.65
CA SER A 429 0.30 -22.99 12.84
C SER A 429 -0.71 -24.14 12.76
N ASP A 430 -0.21 -25.32 12.49
CA ASP A 430 -1.02 -26.53 12.57
C ASP A 430 -1.53 -26.71 14.01
N GLY A 431 -2.84 -26.88 14.16
CA GLY A 431 -3.49 -26.83 15.47
C GLY A 431 -3.94 -25.43 15.91
N GLY A 432 -3.42 -24.35 15.31
CA GLY A 432 -3.90 -22.97 15.49
C GLY A 432 -4.06 -22.55 16.96
N PHE A 433 -5.27 -22.18 17.36
CA PHE A 433 -5.58 -21.72 18.74
C PHE A 433 -5.26 -22.71 19.86
N SER A 434 -5.16 -24.01 19.57
CA SER A 434 -4.79 -24.97 20.63
C SER A 434 -3.37 -24.73 21.15
N ASN A 435 -2.53 -24.09 20.35
CA ASN A 435 -1.12 -23.83 20.63
C ASN A 435 -0.85 -22.56 21.44
N THR A 436 -1.88 -21.74 21.74
CA THR A 436 -1.68 -20.48 22.49
C THR A 436 -1.37 -20.73 23.97
N LEU A 437 -0.47 -19.92 24.51
CA LEU A 437 -0.17 -19.84 25.95
C LEU A 437 -1.09 -18.86 26.71
N LEU A 438 -1.99 -18.15 26.00
CA LEU A 438 -2.98 -17.24 26.59
C LEU A 438 -4.07 -18.06 27.31
N LYS A 439 -3.72 -18.66 28.45
CA LYS A 439 -4.60 -19.47 29.31
C LYS A 439 -4.38 -19.06 30.76
N ASN A 440 -5.46 -18.86 31.52
CA ASN A 440 -5.36 -18.38 32.90
C ASN A 440 -4.54 -19.29 33.81
N ASP A 441 -4.74 -20.59 33.70
CA ASP A 441 -4.02 -21.61 34.48
C ASP A 441 -2.51 -21.59 34.20
N LEU A 442 -2.11 -21.36 32.96
CA LEU A 442 -0.70 -21.27 32.60
C LEU A 442 -0.08 -19.95 33.09
N LEU A 443 -0.76 -18.79 32.87
CA LEU A 443 -0.28 -17.51 33.34
C LEU A 443 -0.12 -17.50 34.87
N GLU A 444 -1.08 -18.07 35.61
CA GLU A 444 -1.05 -18.13 37.07
C GLU A 444 0.01 -19.08 37.61
N ALA A 445 0.24 -20.20 36.93
CA ALA A 445 1.27 -21.17 37.34
C ALA A 445 2.70 -20.68 37.01
N LEU A 446 2.85 -19.78 36.02
CA LEU A 446 4.14 -19.36 35.44
C LEU A 446 4.17 -17.81 35.32
N PRO A 447 4.19 -17.08 36.43
CA PRO A 447 4.00 -15.61 36.44
C PRO A 447 5.16 -14.86 35.78
N SER A 448 6.35 -15.44 35.64
CA SER A 448 7.45 -14.81 34.91
C SER A 448 7.22 -14.79 33.38
N MET A 449 6.28 -15.57 32.88
CA MET A 449 5.98 -15.63 31.44
C MET A 449 5.24 -14.37 30.97
N CYS A 450 5.66 -13.84 29.83
CA CYS A 450 4.98 -12.78 29.08
C CYS A 450 4.57 -13.30 27.70
N VAL A 451 3.32 -13.14 27.34
CA VAL A 451 2.81 -13.50 26.00
C VAL A 451 2.43 -12.23 25.25
N MET A 452 3.10 -11.97 24.14
CA MET A 452 2.83 -10.88 23.20
C MET A 452 2.00 -11.40 22.04
N LYS A 453 1.01 -10.65 21.58
CA LYS A 453 0.24 -11.00 20.38
C LYS A 453 -0.18 -9.77 19.59
N SER A 454 0.26 -9.68 18.34
CA SER A 454 -0.23 -8.70 17.39
C SER A 454 -1.58 -9.13 16.82
N ILE A 455 -2.58 -8.29 16.92
CA ILE A 455 -3.90 -8.52 16.32
C ILE A 455 -3.90 -8.18 14.82
N SER A 456 -2.85 -7.53 14.33
CA SER A 456 -2.76 -7.07 12.93
C SER A 456 -2.59 -8.21 11.91
N LYS A 457 -2.02 -9.36 12.31
CA LYS A 457 -1.54 -10.41 11.40
C LYS A 457 -2.63 -11.41 11.04
N SER A 458 -2.92 -12.33 11.93
CA SER A 458 -3.89 -13.39 11.73
C SER A 458 -5.32 -12.87 11.59
N TYR A 459 -5.62 -11.76 12.24
CA TYR A 459 -6.95 -11.13 12.20
C TYR A 459 -7.15 -10.18 11.00
N GLY A 460 -6.16 -10.00 10.14
CA GLY A 460 -6.31 -9.27 8.88
C GLY A 460 -6.57 -7.77 9.00
N VAL A 461 -6.26 -7.15 10.14
CA VAL A 461 -6.61 -5.76 10.45
C VAL A 461 -5.40 -4.88 10.86
N PRO A 462 -4.33 -4.83 10.04
CA PRO A 462 -3.12 -4.09 10.40
C PRO A 462 -3.38 -2.58 10.58
N GLY A 463 -4.36 -2.03 9.89
CA GLY A 463 -4.74 -0.62 9.97
C GLY A 463 -5.38 -0.22 11.31
N LEU A 464 -5.96 -1.15 12.07
CA LEU A 464 -6.53 -0.89 13.40
C LEU A 464 -5.46 -0.62 14.47
N ARG A 465 -4.22 -1.07 14.24
CA ARG A 465 -3.11 -0.89 15.19
C ARG A 465 -3.45 -1.46 16.56
N LEU A 466 -3.65 -2.78 16.67
CA LEU A 466 -4.04 -3.44 17.89
C LEU A 466 -3.06 -4.56 18.26
N GLY A 467 -2.62 -4.58 19.51
CA GLY A 467 -1.79 -5.63 20.10
C GLY A 467 -2.09 -5.82 21.57
N VAL A 468 -1.75 -6.99 22.11
CA VAL A 468 -1.91 -7.31 23.52
C VAL A 468 -0.65 -7.93 24.07
N LEU A 469 -0.40 -7.67 25.37
CA LEU A 469 0.57 -8.39 26.17
C LEU A 469 -0.15 -8.94 27.40
N ALA A 470 0.11 -10.19 27.74
CA ALA A 470 -0.46 -10.83 28.93
C ALA A 470 0.63 -11.45 29.81
N SER A 471 0.48 -11.28 31.13
CA SER A 471 1.30 -11.91 32.17
C SER A 471 0.53 -11.94 33.50
N ALA A 472 0.82 -12.88 34.37
CA ALA A 472 0.32 -12.85 35.74
C ALA A 472 1.23 -12.08 36.72
N ASP A 473 2.33 -11.50 36.24
CA ASP A 473 3.14 -10.54 37.00
C ASP A 473 2.37 -9.21 37.14
N ASP A 474 1.60 -9.08 38.23
CA ASP A 474 0.75 -7.90 38.50
C ASP A 474 1.58 -6.60 38.52
N LYS A 475 2.86 -6.64 38.95
CA LYS A 475 3.74 -5.46 39.00
C LYS A 475 4.15 -5.02 37.60
N LEU A 476 4.55 -5.95 36.76
CA LEU A 476 4.88 -5.66 35.36
C LEU A 476 3.68 -5.10 34.61
N ILE A 477 2.52 -5.76 34.73
CA ILE A 477 1.29 -5.32 34.07
C ILE A 477 0.88 -3.91 34.55
N ALA A 478 1.03 -3.63 35.84
CA ALA A 478 0.71 -2.28 36.37
C ALA A 478 1.66 -1.20 35.81
N ARG A 479 2.97 -1.49 35.69
CA ARG A 479 3.94 -0.57 35.08
C ARG A 479 3.63 -0.34 33.60
N LEU A 480 3.43 -1.40 32.83
CA LEU A 480 3.09 -1.29 31.41
C LEU A 480 1.78 -0.51 31.16
N LYS A 481 0.75 -0.74 31.99
CA LYS A 481 -0.51 0.04 31.94
C LYS A 481 -0.31 1.53 32.25
N LYS A 482 0.68 1.87 33.05
CA LYS A 482 1.01 3.26 33.38
C LYS A 482 1.85 3.93 32.28
N ASP A 483 2.71 3.16 31.60
CA ASP A 483 3.61 3.66 30.56
C ASP A 483 2.89 4.01 29.26
N VAL A 484 1.89 3.20 28.86
CA VAL A 484 1.11 3.49 27.66
C VAL A 484 0.25 4.75 27.82
N ALA A 485 0.10 5.51 26.75
CA ALA A 485 -0.67 6.76 26.75
C ALA A 485 -2.15 6.52 27.09
N ILE A 486 -2.81 7.54 27.67
CA ILE A 486 -4.28 7.54 27.78
C ILE A 486 -4.87 7.51 26.37
N TRP A 487 -5.93 6.72 26.16
CA TRP A 487 -6.55 6.51 24.84
C TRP A 487 -5.55 6.03 23.77
N ASN A 488 -4.65 5.16 24.15
CA ASN A 488 -3.57 4.67 23.28
C ASN A 488 -4.05 3.85 22.06
N ILE A 489 -5.26 3.31 22.10
CA ILE A 489 -5.89 2.68 20.92
C ILE A 489 -7.04 3.55 20.40
N ASN A 490 -7.40 3.38 19.14
CA ASN A 490 -8.50 4.12 18.52
C ASN A 490 -9.85 3.41 18.74
N SER A 491 -10.95 4.15 18.56
CA SER A 491 -12.32 3.64 18.75
C SER A 491 -12.66 2.47 17.84
N PHE A 492 -12.09 2.42 16.63
CA PHE A 492 -12.30 1.31 15.71
C PHE A 492 -11.66 0.01 16.22
N ALA A 493 -10.48 0.10 16.84
CA ALA A 493 -9.82 -1.05 17.46
C ALA A 493 -10.60 -1.57 18.68
N GLU A 494 -11.10 -0.67 19.52
CA GLU A 494 -11.98 -1.02 20.64
C GLU A 494 -13.26 -1.71 20.16
N PHE A 495 -13.96 -1.11 19.19
CA PHE A 495 -15.18 -1.67 18.62
C PHE A 495 -14.94 -3.02 17.95
N TYR A 496 -13.81 -3.19 17.27
CA TYR A 496 -13.42 -4.47 16.71
C TYR A 496 -13.35 -5.56 17.79
N MET A 497 -12.69 -5.31 18.92
CA MET A 497 -12.65 -6.26 20.04
C MET A 497 -14.06 -6.54 20.59
N GLN A 498 -14.90 -5.52 20.67
CA GLN A 498 -16.28 -5.64 21.17
C GLN A 498 -17.13 -6.58 20.31
N ILE A 499 -17.03 -6.49 18.99
CA ILE A 499 -17.88 -7.26 18.07
C ILE A 499 -17.30 -8.63 17.69
N PHE A 500 -16.01 -8.88 17.90
CA PHE A 500 -15.31 -10.06 17.41
C PHE A 500 -15.98 -11.38 17.80
N GLY A 501 -16.53 -11.48 19.00
CA GLY A 501 -17.22 -12.69 19.48
C GLY A 501 -18.35 -13.17 18.55
N LYS A 502 -18.91 -12.30 17.70
CA LYS A 502 -19.89 -12.67 16.67
C LYS A 502 -19.27 -13.38 15.47
N TYR A 503 -17.95 -13.27 15.29
CA TYR A 503 -17.18 -13.68 14.11
C TYR A 503 -16.11 -14.71 14.37
N GLU A 504 -16.04 -15.29 15.58
CA GLU A 504 -15.03 -16.30 15.98
C GLU A 504 -15.01 -17.50 15.04
N LYS A 505 -16.21 -18.00 14.63
CA LYS A 505 -16.33 -19.12 13.68
C LYS A 505 -15.83 -18.78 12.29
N ASP A 506 -16.10 -17.53 11.84
CA ASP A 506 -15.62 -17.04 10.54
C ASP A 506 -14.10 -16.90 10.57
N TYR A 507 -13.54 -16.44 11.69
CA TYR A 507 -12.11 -16.34 11.89
C TYR A 507 -11.43 -17.72 11.90
N ALA A 508 -11.98 -18.68 12.62
CA ALA A 508 -11.46 -20.05 12.64
C ALA A 508 -11.42 -20.64 11.23
N ARG A 509 -12.51 -20.49 10.47
CA ARG A 509 -12.58 -20.92 9.07
C ARG A 509 -11.55 -20.20 8.19
N ALA A 510 -11.33 -18.91 8.39
CA ALA A 510 -10.31 -18.17 7.65
C ALA A 510 -8.89 -18.66 7.93
N CYS A 511 -8.60 -19.06 9.16
CA CYS A 511 -7.32 -19.71 9.52
C CYS A 511 -7.18 -21.11 8.89
N ASP A 512 -8.28 -21.87 8.76
CA ASP A 512 -8.28 -23.17 8.06
C ASP A 512 -7.97 -22.98 6.57
N LEU A 513 -8.66 -22.08 5.90
CA LEU A 513 -8.42 -21.71 4.49
C LEU A 513 -6.97 -21.24 4.29
N PHE A 514 -6.46 -20.49 5.24
CA PHE A 514 -5.08 -20.03 5.18
C PHE A 514 -4.08 -21.18 5.25
N ARG A 515 -4.26 -22.17 6.16
CA ARG A 515 -3.40 -23.35 6.27
C ARG A 515 -3.41 -24.19 4.99
N GLU A 516 -4.59 -24.35 4.38
CA GLU A 516 -4.74 -25.02 3.09
C GLU A 516 -3.94 -24.26 1.99
N GLU A 517 -4.09 -22.94 1.91
CA GLU A 517 -3.36 -22.14 0.94
C GLU A 517 -1.85 -22.14 1.17
N ARG A 518 -1.40 -22.12 2.43
CA ARG A 518 0.03 -22.29 2.76
C ARG A 518 0.57 -23.60 2.19
N ALA A 519 -0.14 -24.71 2.35
CA ALA A 519 0.29 -26.01 1.83
C ALA A 519 0.33 -26.01 0.29
N ASN A 520 -0.67 -25.42 -0.36
CA ASN A 520 -0.74 -25.31 -1.81
C ASN A 520 0.41 -24.46 -2.36
N PHE A 521 0.64 -23.28 -1.78
CA PHE A 521 1.68 -22.37 -2.22
C PHE A 521 3.08 -22.95 -1.95
N HIS A 522 3.29 -23.63 -0.83
CA HIS A 522 4.53 -24.36 -0.56
C HIS A 522 4.83 -25.40 -1.65
N LYS A 523 3.82 -26.14 -2.09
CA LYS A 523 3.98 -27.12 -3.17
C LYS A 523 4.39 -26.44 -4.48
N GLU A 524 3.72 -25.36 -4.88
CA GLU A 524 4.06 -24.59 -6.09
C GLU A 524 5.50 -24.05 -6.02
N LEU A 525 5.88 -23.44 -4.90
CA LEU A 525 7.21 -22.86 -4.75
C LEU A 525 8.34 -23.90 -4.84
N ASN A 526 8.11 -25.13 -4.37
CA ASN A 526 9.09 -26.22 -4.50
C ASN A 526 9.27 -26.72 -5.96
N GLU A 527 8.41 -26.34 -6.87
CA GLU A 527 8.57 -26.62 -8.32
C GLU A 527 9.48 -25.57 -9.00
N VAL A 528 9.83 -24.47 -8.31
CA VAL A 528 10.65 -23.40 -8.87
C VAL A 528 12.13 -23.75 -8.77
N SER A 529 12.80 -23.87 -9.92
CA SER A 529 14.24 -24.08 -9.97
C SER A 529 15.00 -22.91 -9.35
N GLY A 530 16.06 -23.19 -8.61
CA GLY A 530 16.88 -22.14 -7.98
C GLY A 530 16.29 -21.51 -6.72
N LEU A 531 15.16 -22.04 -6.21
CA LEU A 531 14.53 -21.61 -4.98
C LEU A 531 14.44 -22.75 -3.97
N ARG A 532 15.03 -22.60 -2.78
CA ARG A 532 14.87 -23.52 -1.66
C ARG A 532 13.93 -22.87 -0.63
N VAL A 533 12.82 -23.51 -0.35
CA VAL A 533 11.79 -23.01 0.57
C VAL A 533 12.00 -23.62 1.95
N VAL A 534 12.18 -22.79 2.97
CA VAL A 534 12.27 -23.23 4.36
C VAL A 534 10.88 -23.58 4.87
N PRO A 535 10.69 -24.76 5.52
CA PRO A 535 9.40 -25.14 6.09
C PRO A 535 8.91 -24.12 7.11
N SER A 536 7.62 -23.73 7.02
CA SER A 536 7.07 -22.66 7.85
C SER A 536 5.70 -23.01 8.43
N GLN A 537 5.51 -22.66 9.71
CA GLN A 537 4.22 -22.67 10.40
C GLN A 537 3.60 -21.27 10.54
N ALA A 538 4.25 -20.25 9.96
CA ALA A 538 3.78 -18.86 9.92
C ALA A 538 2.99 -18.55 8.64
N ASN A 539 2.73 -17.26 8.40
CA ASN A 539 2.08 -16.77 7.19
C ASN A 539 3.05 -16.20 6.15
N TYR A 540 4.23 -16.77 6.10
CA TYR A 540 5.29 -16.44 5.13
C TYR A 540 6.20 -17.64 4.94
N PHE A 541 6.95 -17.60 3.86
CA PHE A 541 8.10 -18.46 3.63
C PHE A 541 9.39 -17.64 3.59
N LEU A 542 10.41 -18.15 4.28
CA LEU A 542 11.80 -17.80 4.04
C LEU A 542 12.29 -18.69 2.89
N CYS A 543 12.89 -18.08 1.88
CA CYS A 543 13.43 -18.81 0.74
C CYS A 543 14.89 -18.43 0.52
N GLU A 544 15.73 -19.42 0.23
CA GLU A 544 17.12 -19.24 -0.21
C GLU A 544 17.18 -19.33 -1.74
N LEU A 545 17.86 -18.38 -2.38
CA LEU A 545 18.18 -18.46 -3.79
C LEU A 545 19.45 -19.28 -3.96
N THR A 546 19.35 -20.43 -4.66
CA THR A 546 20.44 -21.39 -4.83
C THR A 546 21.14 -21.23 -6.18
N GLY A 547 20.65 -20.35 -7.05
CA GLY A 547 21.26 -20.01 -8.35
C GLY A 547 22.22 -18.83 -8.26
N SER A 548 22.55 -18.25 -9.42
CA SER A 548 23.45 -17.10 -9.53
C SER A 548 22.79 -15.75 -9.30
N MET A 549 21.45 -15.69 -9.25
CA MET A 549 20.69 -14.46 -9.07
C MET A 549 20.74 -14.00 -7.62
N THR A 550 20.99 -12.71 -7.40
CA THR A 550 20.93 -12.13 -6.06
C THR A 550 19.48 -11.84 -5.64
N ALA A 551 19.22 -11.77 -4.34
CA ALA A 551 17.91 -11.39 -3.79
C ALA A 551 17.51 -9.96 -4.24
N HIS A 552 18.49 -9.07 -4.36
CA HIS A 552 18.29 -7.71 -4.86
C HIS A 552 17.86 -7.72 -6.34
N ASP A 553 18.56 -8.44 -7.22
CA ASP A 553 18.21 -8.51 -8.65
C ASP A 553 16.83 -9.14 -8.87
N LEU A 554 16.50 -10.16 -8.07
CA LEU A 554 15.17 -10.77 -8.11
C LEU A 554 14.09 -9.77 -7.69
N ALA A 555 14.28 -9.04 -6.58
CA ALA A 555 13.35 -8.01 -6.13
C ALA A 555 13.19 -6.89 -7.17
N LEU A 556 14.28 -6.52 -7.82
CA LEU A 556 14.30 -5.52 -8.88
C LEU A 556 13.49 -5.97 -10.12
N ARG A 557 13.68 -7.18 -10.56
CA ARG A 557 12.91 -7.75 -11.69
C ARG A 557 11.44 -7.90 -11.36
N LEU A 558 11.11 -8.37 -10.16
CA LEU A 558 9.72 -8.51 -9.71
C LEU A 558 8.99 -7.16 -9.66
N ILE A 559 9.61 -6.11 -9.15
CA ILE A 559 8.97 -4.79 -9.10
C ILE A 559 8.85 -4.15 -10.48
N THR A 560 9.79 -4.43 -11.39
CA THR A 560 9.83 -3.85 -12.74
C THR A 560 8.84 -4.54 -13.67
N ASP A 561 8.92 -5.86 -13.76
CA ASP A 561 8.23 -6.64 -14.79
C ASP A 561 6.82 -7.07 -14.35
N TYR A 562 6.60 -7.23 -13.04
CA TYR A 562 5.37 -7.80 -12.47
C TYR A 562 4.66 -6.89 -11.46
N ASN A 563 5.26 -5.75 -11.09
CA ASN A 563 4.74 -4.86 -10.03
C ASN A 563 4.54 -5.58 -8.68
N ILE A 564 5.45 -6.52 -8.36
CA ILE A 564 5.44 -7.31 -7.13
C ILE A 564 6.57 -6.87 -6.20
N LEU A 565 6.25 -6.62 -4.94
CA LEU A 565 7.22 -6.24 -3.91
C LEU A 565 7.44 -7.39 -2.92
N ILE A 566 8.69 -7.84 -2.79
CA ILE A 566 9.13 -8.86 -1.83
C ILE A 566 10.13 -8.31 -0.82
N LYS A 567 10.37 -9.03 0.26
CA LYS A 567 11.37 -8.65 1.26
C LYS A 567 12.70 -9.34 0.98
N ASP A 568 13.71 -8.56 0.60
CA ASP A 568 15.11 -8.99 0.65
C ASP A 568 15.56 -9.07 2.13
N CYS A 569 16.05 -10.22 2.52
CA CYS A 569 16.54 -10.51 3.87
C CYS A 569 18.06 -10.72 3.94
N THR A 570 18.77 -10.66 2.82
CA THR A 570 20.21 -11.00 2.72
C THR A 570 21.07 -10.18 3.70
N ALA A 571 20.80 -8.88 3.82
CA ALA A 571 21.54 -8.00 4.74
C ALA A 571 21.06 -8.06 6.20
N LYS A 572 20.07 -8.92 6.53
CA LYS A 572 19.53 -9.04 7.87
C LYS A 572 20.51 -9.78 8.77
N LYS A 573 20.67 -9.31 10.01
CA LYS A 573 21.57 -9.93 11.01
C LYS A 573 21.22 -11.38 11.26
N GLY A 574 22.24 -12.24 11.31
CA GLY A 574 22.12 -13.66 11.63
C GLY A 574 22.03 -14.60 10.44
N PHE A 575 21.99 -14.09 9.21
CA PHE A 575 22.15 -14.92 8.02
C PHE A 575 23.63 -15.15 7.68
N PRO A 576 23.97 -16.34 7.13
CA PRO A 576 25.33 -16.63 6.67
C PRO A 576 25.75 -15.72 5.51
N ASP A 577 27.04 -15.31 5.53
CA ASP A 577 27.61 -14.53 4.44
C ASP A 577 27.62 -15.32 3.12
N GLY A 578 27.36 -14.61 2.01
CA GLY A 578 27.39 -15.17 0.66
C GLY A 578 26.12 -15.92 0.24
N LYS A 579 25.19 -16.20 1.15
CA LYS A 579 23.89 -16.77 0.81
C LYS A 579 22.85 -15.66 0.59
N GLN A 580 21.85 -15.94 -0.25
CA GLN A 580 20.82 -15.00 -0.65
C GLN A 580 19.46 -15.43 -0.12
N TYR A 581 18.81 -14.59 0.65
CA TYR A 581 17.53 -14.90 1.28
C TYR A 581 16.45 -13.87 0.97
N ILE A 582 15.25 -14.36 0.68
CA ILE A 582 14.04 -13.55 0.56
C ILE A 582 12.98 -14.06 1.53
N ARG A 583 12.11 -13.17 2.00
CA ARG A 583 10.89 -13.55 2.72
C ARG A 583 9.68 -13.08 1.93
N ILE A 584 8.74 -13.98 1.70
CA ILE A 584 7.49 -13.75 0.97
C ILE A 584 6.29 -14.05 1.86
N ALA A 585 5.33 -13.15 1.92
CA ALA A 585 4.04 -13.38 2.57
C ALA A 585 3.25 -14.47 1.82
N ILE A 586 2.38 -15.17 2.53
CA ILE A 586 1.37 -16.02 1.92
C ILE A 586 0.10 -15.16 1.80
N ARG A 587 -0.40 -15.00 0.57
CA ARG A 587 -1.59 -14.24 0.24
C ARG A 587 -2.72 -15.17 -0.19
N ASP A 588 -3.72 -14.66 -0.88
CA ASP A 588 -4.76 -15.51 -1.47
C ASP A 588 -4.23 -16.29 -2.69
N ARG A 589 -4.99 -17.27 -3.13
CA ARG A 589 -4.63 -18.17 -4.23
C ARG A 589 -4.23 -17.44 -5.50
N LYS A 590 -4.93 -16.36 -5.84
CA LYS A 590 -4.69 -15.58 -7.08
C LYS A 590 -3.35 -14.87 -7.02
N ASP A 591 -3.07 -14.18 -5.93
CA ASP A 591 -1.84 -13.43 -5.76
C ASP A 591 -0.62 -14.36 -5.62
N ASN A 592 -0.75 -15.47 -4.87
CA ASN A 592 0.28 -16.48 -4.72
C ASN A 592 0.66 -17.11 -6.06
N HIS A 593 -0.34 -17.44 -6.87
CA HIS A 593 -0.10 -18.00 -8.21
C HIS A 593 0.58 -16.99 -9.14
N ALA A 594 0.23 -15.70 -9.05
CA ALA A 594 0.91 -14.64 -9.82
C ALA A 594 2.41 -14.54 -9.46
N LEU A 595 2.76 -14.64 -8.16
CA LEU A 595 4.16 -14.66 -7.74
C LEU A 595 4.88 -15.94 -8.20
N TYR A 596 4.23 -17.09 -8.09
CA TYR A 596 4.76 -18.36 -8.57
C TYR A 596 5.13 -18.32 -10.06
N GLU A 597 4.22 -17.83 -10.91
CA GLU A 597 4.49 -17.67 -12.34
C GLU A 597 5.61 -16.67 -12.63
N ALA A 598 5.68 -15.58 -11.86
CA ALA A 598 6.79 -14.62 -11.97
C ALA A 598 8.12 -15.28 -11.63
N PHE A 599 8.21 -16.06 -10.55
CA PHE A 599 9.43 -16.80 -10.19
C PHE A 599 9.84 -17.81 -11.27
N ARG A 600 8.89 -18.58 -11.80
CA ARG A 600 9.17 -19.53 -12.90
C ARG A 600 9.75 -18.86 -14.14
N ASN A 601 9.30 -17.65 -14.44
CA ASN A 601 9.79 -16.90 -15.59
C ASN A 601 11.16 -16.27 -15.34
N ILE A 602 11.46 -15.88 -14.11
CA ILE A 602 12.70 -15.17 -13.75
C ILE A 602 13.84 -16.15 -13.43
N LEU A 603 13.55 -17.22 -12.67
CA LEU A 603 14.55 -18.16 -12.09
C LEU A 603 14.79 -19.41 -12.96
N ARG A 604 14.45 -19.34 -14.24
CA ARG A 604 14.70 -20.45 -15.21
C ARG A 604 16.16 -20.74 -15.39
#